data_2f6c4cf2b982a9b58da22ed8f026e0d2
#
_entry.id   2f6c4cf2b982a9b58da22ed8f026e0d2
#
_cell.length_a   1.000
_cell.length_b   1.000
_cell.length_c   1.000
_cell.angle_alpha   90.00
_cell.angle_beta   90.00
_cell.angle_gamma   90.00
#
_symmetry.space_group_name_H-M   'P 1'
#
loop_
_entity.id
_entity.type
_entity.pdbx_description
1 polymer ?
#
loop_
_entity_poly.entity_id
_entity_poly.type
_entity_poly.pdbx_seq_one_letter_code
_entity_poly.pdbx_strand_id
1 'polypeptide(L)'
;MVNFLTGFQSQTGLSRLLFKYFLKILFFIFLQSVTGWGINDRGVSFVFGSAVVQNFLSKHDCSLIVRAHQVVEDGYQFFAQRSLLTLFSAPNYCGEFDNAGAVMGVSEDLTCWFSILPVNY
;
A
#
# COMPACT_ATOMS: atom_id res chain seq x y z
N MET A 1 10.10 -3.33 -13.57
CA MET A 1 10.38 -2.42 -12.45
C MET A 1 9.85 -1.05 -12.85
N VAL A 2 8.62 -0.76 -12.53
CA VAL A 2 7.96 0.48 -12.97
C VAL A 2 8.13 1.51 -11.85
N ASN A 3 8.96 2.54 -12.11
CA ASN A 3 9.07 3.70 -11.26
C ASN A 3 7.78 4.54 -11.36
N PHE A 4 6.85 4.30 -10.49
CA PHE A 4 5.77 5.24 -10.24
C PHE A 4 6.23 6.18 -9.15
N LEU A 5 6.71 7.35 -9.53
CA LEU A 5 6.77 8.52 -8.65
C LEU A 5 7.94 9.47 -8.96
N THR A 6 7.94 9.99 -10.17
CA THR A 6 8.64 11.26 -10.41
C THR A 6 7.61 12.22 -10.96
N GLY A 7 7.09 13.10 -10.11
CA GLY A 7 6.21 14.17 -10.59
C GLY A 7 5.23 14.74 -9.57
N PHE A 8 5.58 14.77 -8.28
CA PHE A 8 4.83 15.58 -7.35
C PHE A 8 5.74 16.63 -6.73
N GLN A 9 5.87 17.74 -7.44
CA GLN A 9 6.50 18.93 -6.90
C GLN A 9 5.48 19.73 -6.10
N SER A 10 5.77 19.86 -4.82
CA SER A 10 5.10 20.63 -3.80
C SER A 10 4.71 22.03 -4.27
N GLN A 11 3.45 22.39 -4.12
CA GLN A 11 3.09 23.75 -3.72
C GLN A 11 1.90 23.72 -2.75
N THR A 12 2.21 24.11 -1.52
CA THR A 12 1.35 24.74 -0.51
C THR A 12 -0.04 24.15 -0.26
N GLY A 13 -0.18 23.38 0.81
CA GLY A 13 -1.45 23.00 1.40
C GLY A 13 -1.65 21.49 1.63
N LEU A 14 -0.83 20.65 1.08
CA LEU A 14 -0.91 19.19 1.16
C LEU A 14 -0.15 18.59 2.35
N SER A 15 -0.12 19.25 3.48
CA SER A 15 0.65 18.82 4.65
C SER A 15 0.08 17.61 5.39
N ARG A 16 -1.00 16.98 4.92
CA ARG A 16 -1.66 15.87 5.64
C ARG A 16 -1.70 14.54 4.90
N LEU A 17 -1.38 14.50 3.62
CA LEU A 17 -1.17 13.24 2.90
C LEU A 17 0.32 13.15 2.51
N LEU A 18 1.15 12.84 3.48
CA LEU A 18 2.53 12.50 3.18
C LEU A 18 2.53 11.11 2.54
N PHE A 19 2.50 11.09 1.19
CA PHE A 19 3.00 9.96 0.43
C PHE A 19 4.50 9.86 0.68
N LYS A 20 4.91 9.36 1.82
CA LYS A 20 6.29 9.02 2.05
C LYS A 20 6.52 7.65 1.45
N TYR A 21 7.14 7.66 0.26
CA TYR A 21 7.71 6.47 -0.34
C TYR A 21 8.60 5.76 0.64
N PHE A 22 8.15 4.63 1.12
CA PHE A 22 9.04 3.68 1.74
C PHE A 22 9.61 2.75 0.65
N LEU A 23 10.46 3.34 -0.22
CA LEU A 23 11.27 2.57 -1.13
C LEU A 23 12.53 2.14 -0.39
N LYS A 24 12.47 1.06 0.25
CA LYS A 24 13.49 0.13 0.73
C LYS A 24 12.95 -0.56 1.96
N ILE A 25 12.31 -1.62 1.76
CA ILE A 25 12.33 -2.77 2.66
C ILE A 25 11.36 -3.77 2.05
N LEU A 26 12.02 -4.69 1.28
CA LEU A 26 11.96 -6.07 1.73
C LEU A 26 10.65 -6.47 2.42
N PHE A 27 9.81 -7.19 1.69
CA PHE A 27 8.92 -8.24 2.19
C PHE A 27 8.26 -8.02 3.56
N PHE A 28 7.66 -6.86 3.79
CA PHE A 28 6.75 -6.76 4.93
C PHE A 28 5.39 -7.37 4.55
N ILE A 29 5.10 -8.52 5.12
CA ILE A 29 3.77 -9.11 5.08
C ILE A 29 3.04 -8.63 6.33
N PHE A 30 1.83 -8.07 6.17
CA PHE A 30 0.96 -7.83 7.32
C PHE A 30 0.21 -9.12 7.66
N LEU A 31 0.14 -9.45 8.94
CA LEU A 31 -0.65 -10.57 9.45
C LEU A 31 -1.72 -10.01 10.38
N GLN A 32 -2.96 -10.36 10.13
CA GLN A 32 -4.09 -9.93 10.97
C GLN A 32 -3.98 -10.45 12.41
N SER A 33 -3.23 -11.53 12.62
CA SER A 33 -3.01 -12.13 13.94
C SER A 33 -1.90 -11.47 14.76
N VAL A 34 -1.09 -10.59 14.16
CA VAL A 34 0.02 -9.90 14.85
C VAL A 34 -0.39 -8.47 15.16
N THR A 35 -0.30 -8.05 16.41
CA THR A 35 -0.60 -6.68 16.81
C THR A 35 0.59 -5.73 16.69
N GLY A 36 1.81 -6.22 16.91
CA GLY A 36 3.06 -5.47 16.84
C GLY A 36 3.97 -5.95 15.70
N TRP A 37 5.27 -5.97 15.94
CA TRP A 37 6.26 -6.56 15.05
C TRP A 37 6.41 -8.05 15.30
N GLY A 38 6.57 -8.83 14.24
CA GLY A 38 6.86 -10.25 14.30
C GLY A 38 7.98 -10.66 13.32
N ILE A 39 8.51 -11.85 13.51
CA ILE A 39 9.46 -12.45 12.59
C ILE A 39 8.67 -13.06 11.42
N ASN A 40 9.18 -12.88 10.20
CA ASN A 40 8.57 -13.51 9.03
C ASN A 40 8.97 -15.00 8.99
N ASP A 41 7.99 -15.89 8.81
CA ASP A 41 8.18 -17.35 8.72
C ASP A 41 9.10 -17.77 7.57
N ARG A 42 9.32 -16.90 6.59
CA ARG A 42 10.26 -17.12 5.49
C ARG A 42 11.74 -16.98 5.90
N GLY A 43 12.01 -16.67 7.18
CA GLY A 43 13.35 -16.49 7.70
C GLY A 43 14.05 -15.18 7.29
N VAL A 44 13.37 -14.32 6.55
CA VAL A 44 13.91 -13.02 6.10
C VAL A 44 12.89 -11.94 6.38
N SER A 45 13.35 -10.80 6.97
CA SER A 45 12.54 -9.63 7.28
C SER A 45 11.48 -9.84 8.39
N PHE A 46 10.57 -8.92 8.52
CA PHE A 46 9.60 -8.86 9.61
C PHE A 46 8.19 -8.75 9.06
N VAL A 47 7.23 -9.13 9.90
CA VAL A 47 5.81 -8.85 9.71
C VAL A 47 5.39 -7.78 10.70
N PHE A 48 4.32 -7.05 10.40
CA PHE A 48 3.78 -6.04 11.30
C PHE A 48 2.26 -6.10 11.35
N GLY A 49 1.73 -5.72 12.49
CA GLY A 49 0.30 -5.66 12.73
C GLY A 49 -0.26 -4.23 12.76
N SER A 50 -1.54 -4.14 13.08
CA SER A 50 -2.30 -2.88 13.05
C SER A 50 -1.75 -1.81 13.99
N ALA A 51 -1.23 -2.18 15.16
CA ALA A 51 -0.68 -1.23 16.11
C ALA A 51 0.55 -0.49 15.55
N VAL A 52 1.37 -1.18 14.77
CA VAL A 52 2.55 -0.57 14.10
C VAL A 52 2.09 0.47 13.07
N VAL A 53 1.05 0.16 12.29
CA VAL A 53 0.45 1.08 11.32
C VAL A 53 -0.07 2.33 12.03
N GLN A 54 -0.85 2.18 13.09
CA GLN A 54 -1.43 3.30 13.84
C GLN A 54 -0.34 4.19 14.46
N ASN A 55 0.68 3.58 15.08
CA ASN A 55 1.81 4.30 15.65
C ASN A 55 2.59 5.09 14.60
N PHE A 56 2.80 4.50 13.42
CA PHE A 56 3.47 5.19 12.32
C PHE A 56 2.67 6.41 11.84
N LEU A 57 1.37 6.24 11.59
CA LEU A 57 0.50 7.32 11.13
C LEU A 57 0.45 8.47 12.13
N SER A 58 0.26 8.15 13.42
CA SER A 58 0.25 9.13 14.50
C SER A 58 1.57 9.88 14.62
N LYS A 59 2.70 9.16 14.57
CA LYS A 59 4.04 9.75 14.70
C LYS A 59 4.38 10.71 13.55
N HIS A 60 3.87 10.43 12.35
CA HIS A 60 4.20 11.19 11.14
C HIS A 60 3.07 12.12 10.68
N ASP A 61 2.01 12.26 11.47
CA ASP A 61 0.81 13.06 11.12
C ASP A 61 0.28 12.69 9.71
N CYS A 62 0.16 11.38 9.44
CA CYS A 62 -0.34 10.83 8.18
C CYS A 62 -1.70 10.17 8.39
N SER A 63 -2.55 10.18 7.36
CA SER A 63 -3.89 9.60 7.42
C SER A 63 -3.96 8.20 6.79
N LEU A 64 -3.07 7.89 5.87
CA LEU A 64 -3.08 6.63 5.12
C LEU A 64 -1.65 6.24 4.70
N ILE A 65 -1.34 4.96 4.80
CA ILE A 65 -0.17 4.35 4.18
C ILE A 65 -0.62 3.65 2.90
N VAL A 66 0.00 3.95 1.77
CA VAL A 66 -0.18 3.21 0.52
C VAL A 66 1.12 2.49 0.17
N ARG A 67 1.03 1.19 -0.06
CA ARG A 67 2.18 0.33 -0.38
C ARG A 67 1.81 -0.68 -1.48
N ALA A 68 2.80 -1.27 -2.12
CA ALA A 68 2.65 -2.27 -3.17
C ALA A 68 3.50 -3.51 -2.86
N HIS A 69 3.86 -4.30 -3.87
CA HIS A 69 4.77 -5.45 -3.77
C HIS A 69 4.14 -6.69 -3.12
N GLN A 70 2.82 -6.76 -3.12
CA GLN A 70 2.06 -7.94 -2.73
C GLN A 70 0.86 -8.07 -3.64
N VAL A 71 0.68 -9.25 -4.22
CA VAL A 71 -0.49 -9.55 -5.04
C VAL A 71 -1.72 -9.56 -4.15
N VAL A 72 -2.77 -8.88 -4.59
CA VAL A 72 -4.09 -8.85 -3.95
C VAL A 72 -5.15 -9.07 -5.01
N GLU A 73 -6.18 -9.84 -4.70
CA GLU A 73 -7.16 -10.36 -5.64
C GLU A 73 -7.86 -9.25 -6.44
N ASP A 74 -8.34 -8.20 -5.78
CA ASP A 74 -9.08 -7.09 -6.40
C ASP A 74 -8.18 -5.95 -6.90
N GLY A 75 -6.85 -6.12 -6.90
CA GLY A 75 -5.88 -5.07 -7.22
C GLY A 75 -5.66 -4.07 -6.10
N TYR A 76 -6.47 -4.06 -5.05
CA TYR A 76 -6.26 -3.28 -3.84
C TYR A 76 -6.85 -3.98 -2.62
N GLN A 77 -6.24 -3.75 -1.45
CA GLN A 77 -6.71 -4.31 -0.19
C GLN A 77 -6.41 -3.38 0.98
N PHE A 78 -7.44 -3.13 1.78
CA PHE A 78 -7.28 -2.36 3.02
C PHE A 78 -6.90 -3.24 4.21
N PHE A 79 -6.09 -2.67 5.10
CA PHE A 79 -5.67 -3.25 6.36
C PHE A 79 -5.75 -2.21 7.48
N ALA A 80 -5.72 -2.65 8.76
CA ALA A 80 -5.68 -1.81 9.95
C ALA A 80 -6.78 -0.72 9.94
N GLN A 81 -8.05 -1.12 9.81
CA GLN A 81 -9.20 -0.21 9.78
C GLN A 81 -9.08 0.86 8.69
N ARG A 82 -8.66 0.44 7.48
CA ARG A 82 -8.43 1.29 6.31
C ARG A 82 -7.28 2.30 6.46
N SER A 83 -6.39 2.08 7.39
CA SER A 83 -5.23 2.93 7.63
C SER A 83 -4.01 2.56 6.78
N LEU A 84 -4.02 1.36 6.19
CA LEU A 84 -3.03 0.91 5.22
C LEU A 84 -3.76 0.33 4.00
N LEU A 85 -3.26 0.69 2.83
CA LEU A 85 -3.73 0.18 1.55
C LEU A 85 -2.57 -0.54 0.84
N THR A 86 -2.80 -1.79 0.46
CA THR A 86 -1.98 -2.48 -0.54
C THR A 86 -2.59 -2.19 -1.90
N LEU A 87 -1.79 -1.66 -2.83
CA LEU A 87 -2.18 -1.37 -4.21
C LEU A 87 -1.32 -2.18 -5.16
N PHE A 88 -1.97 -2.93 -6.06
CA PHE A 88 -1.29 -3.78 -7.03
C PHE A 88 -1.86 -3.55 -8.42
N SER A 89 -1.04 -3.08 -9.35
CA SER A 89 -1.51 -2.55 -10.65
C SER A 89 -1.28 -3.49 -11.83
N ALA A 90 -0.81 -4.73 -11.59
CA ALA A 90 -0.56 -5.70 -12.66
C ALA A 90 -1.60 -6.82 -12.62
N PRO A 91 -2.63 -6.81 -13.49
CA PRO A 91 -3.61 -7.90 -13.56
C PRO A 91 -2.95 -9.18 -14.07
N ASN A 92 -3.50 -10.34 -13.69
CA ASN A 92 -3.01 -11.66 -14.06
C ASN A 92 -1.49 -11.79 -13.90
N TYR A 93 -1.01 -11.49 -12.68
CA TYR A 93 0.42 -11.41 -12.41
C TYR A 93 1.13 -12.74 -12.69
N CYS A 94 2.21 -12.68 -13.49
CA CYS A 94 2.99 -13.82 -13.99
C CYS A 94 2.18 -14.82 -14.84
N GLY A 95 0.93 -14.54 -15.20
CA GLY A 95 0.05 -15.52 -15.83
C GLY A 95 -0.40 -16.66 -14.90
N GLU A 96 -0.19 -16.49 -13.59
CA GLU A 96 -0.48 -17.52 -12.57
C GLU A 96 -1.54 -17.06 -11.57
N PHE A 97 -1.70 -15.74 -11.40
CA PHE A 97 -2.65 -15.15 -10.47
C PHE A 97 -3.83 -14.55 -11.21
N ASP A 98 -5.04 -14.94 -10.83
CA ASP A 98 -6.30 -14.40 -11.39
C ASP A 98 -6.66 -13.03 -10.78
N ASN A 99 -5.67 -12.26 -10.36
CA ASN A 99 -5.87 -10.98 -9.72
C ASN A 99 -6.21 -9.88 -10.73
N ALA A 100 -7.12 -8.99 -10.36
CA ALA A 100 -7.28 -7.71 -11.01
C ALA A 100 -6.09 -6.79 -10.68
N GLY A 101 -5.89 -5.75 -11.48
CA GLY A 101 -5.03 -4.63 -11.14
C GLY A 101 -5.84 -3.43 -10.65
N ALA A 102 -5.23 -2.51 -9.92
CA ALA A 102 -5.88 -1.26 -9.56
C ALA A 102 -4.92 -0.07 -9.63
N VAL A 103 -5.50 1.10 -9.91
CA VAL A 103 -4.84 2.41 -9.82
C VAL A 103 -5.66 3.27 -8.87
N MET A 104 -5.01 3.97 -7.96
CA MET A 104 -5.65 4.93 -7.06
C MET A 104 -5.41 6.35 -7.56
N GLY A 105 -6.48 7.10 -7.75
CA GLY A 105 -6.45 8.54 -7.94
C GLY A 105 -6.68 9.27 -6.62
N VAL A 106 -6.09 10.46 -6.48
CA VAL A 106 -6.25 11.34 -5.33
C VAL A 106 -6.48 12.75 -5.84
N SER A 107 -7.61 13.36 -5.46
CA SER A 107 -7.92 14.76 -5.78
C SER A 107 -7.25 15.75 -4.83
N GLU A 108 -7.36 17.03 -5.13
CA GLU A 108 -6.79 18.11 -4.29
C GLU A 108 -7.43 18.19 -2.90
N ASP A 109 -8.69 17.79 -2.78
CA ASP A 109 -9.43 17.71 -1.51
C ASP A 109 -9.20 16.38 -0.77
N LEU A 110 -8.24 15.57 -1.26
CA LEU A 110 -7.85 14.26 -0.72
C LEU A 110 -8.92 13.17 -0.86
N THR A 111 -9.92 13.36 -1.71
CA THR A 111 -10.83 12.29 -2.09
C THR A 111 -10.09 11.25 -2.92
N CYS A 112 -10.21 9.98 -2.53
CA CYS A 112 -9.55 8.87 -3.20
C CYS A 112 -10.57 8.04 -3.97
N TRP A 113 -10.19 7.60 -5.18
CA TRP A 113 -10.97 6.65 -5.98
C TRP A 113 -10.08 5.60 -6.62
N PHE A 114 -10.69 4.50 -7.06
CA PHE A 114 -9.97 3.40 -7.71
C PHE A 114 -10.46 3.21 -9.13
N SER A 115 -9.53 2.96 -10.04
CA SER A 115 -9.78 2.43 -11.36
C SER A 115 -9.30 0.98 -11.38
N ILE A 116 -10.20 0.04 -11.65
CA ILE A 116 -9.90 -1.38 -11.68
C ILE A 116 -9.49 -1.78 -13.10
N LEU A 117 -8.40 -2.51 -13.19
CA LEU A 117 -7.89 -3.11 -14.41
C LEU A 117 -8.30 -4.59 -14.40
N PRO A 118 -9.32 -4.97 -15.16
CA PRO A 118 -9.81 -6.35 -15.17
C PRO A 118 -8.76 -7.29 -15.80
N VAL A 119 -8.87 -8.56 -15.47
CA VAL A 119 -8.11 -9.61 -16.16
C VAL A 119 -8.70 -9.75 -17.56
N ASN A 120 -7.92 -9.49 -18.58
CA ASN A 120 -8.28 -9.81 -19.96
C ASN A 120 -7.66 -11.19 -20.26
N TYR A 121 -8.50 -12.18 -20.44
CA TYR A 121 -8.11 -13.51 -20.90
C TYR A 121 -7.86 -13.51 -22.41
#